data_861f5cb040faaf3d2a95923e313b6773
#
_entry.id   861f5cb040faaf3d2a95923e313b6773
#
_cell.length_a   1.000
_cell.length_b   1.000
_cell.length_c   1.000
_cell.angle_alpha   90.00
_cell.angle_beta   90.00
_cell.angle_gamma   90.00
#
_symmetry.space_group_name_H-M   'P 1'
#
loop_
_entity.id
_entity.type
_entity.pdbx_description
1 polymer ?
#
loop_
_entity_poly.entity_id
_entity_poly.type
_entity_poly.pdbx_seq_one_letter_code
_entity_poly.pdbx_strand_id
1 'polypeptide(L)'
;MCGIVGFVGREEAAPILLDGLARLEYRGYDSAGIAVYGEQEGLQVAKAKGRLQVLYELVEGGRTVHGAIGLGHTRWATHGEPSDVNSHPQVSESGRFAVVHNGIIENYMELREFLESEGVTFVSQTDTEVVAQLLEYYYDGDILATVGKVLGLIQGAYALGILSADCPDRLIAARKDSPLILGFGDGAHFLASDVTALIKYTRDVCYLDDGEIAELTADHLWVYDAYLRPVEKEHHHVDWEISAAEKGGYEHFMAKEIMEQPEAFRKTISPRILQGKVALDGLSLEADYLREMDKLYVIACGSSYHVGMVAKYTLERLLRKPVEVTLASEFRYCDPIVTDKTLALVISQSGETVDTLAAMREARRLGARVLSIVNVVGSTIARESDDVLYTWAGPEIAVATTKAFSTQLAVVYLIGLYCADKLGTLPEEEYDAILTELQAIPDKMEEILANRADIQYFASLYFNHPSIFFIGRNVDYAIGMEGSLKLKEISYIHSEAYAAGELKHGTISLIEPGTLVVALASYTKLFEKTMSNVVEVKSRGADVLGLTVASRAADMAKTVDHVIPVPDTHPVLLPVLDVVPMQLFAYYVALQRGCDIDKPRNLAKSVTVE
;
A
#
# COMPACT_ATOMS: atom_id res chain seq x y z
N MET A 1 -2.60 -9.81 -1.97
CA MET A 1 -3.79 -9.59 -1.13
C MET A 1 -5.05 -9.81 -1.94
N CYS A 2 -6.13 -10.28 -1.31
CA CYS A 2 -7.37 -10.61 -1.99
C CYS A 2 -8.36 -9.42 -1.99
N GLY A 3 -9.35 -9.44 -2.89
CA GLY A 3 -10.44 -8.48 -2.92
C GLY A 3 -11.77 -9.15 -2.57
N ILE A 4 -12.52 -8.57 -1.62
CA ILE A 4 -13.88 -9.00 -1.27
C ILE A 4 -14.86 -7.95 -1.75
N VAL A 5 -15.97 -8.39 -2.34
CA VAL A 5 -17.17 -7.59 -2.62
C VAL A 5 -18.39 -8.40 -2.24
N GLY A 6 -19.34 -7.77 -1.53
CA GLY A 6 -20.65 -8.34 -1.23
C GLY A 6 -21.74 -7.32 -1.56
N PHE A 7 -22.88 -7.82 -1.96
CA PHE A 7 -24.05 -7.03 -2.31
C PHE A 7 -25.32 -7.72 -1.83
N VAL A 8 -26.21 -6.96 -1.22
CA VAL A 8 -27.58 -7.34 -0.95
C VAL A 8 -28.50 -6.16 -1.28
N GLY A 9 -29.49 -6.38 -2.15
CA GLY A 9 -30.32 -5.27 -2.62
C GLY A 9 -31.52 -5.75 -3.43
N ARG A 10 -31.93 -4.93 -4.38
CA ARG A 10 -33.09 -5.20 -5.27
C ARG A 10 -32.69 -5.43 -6.73
N GLU A 11 -31.39 -5.26 -7.04
CA GLU A 11 -30.83 -5.44 -8.37
C GLU A 11 -30.12 -6.80 -8.47
N GLU A 12 -29.82 -7.23 -9.71
CA GLU A 12 -29.01 -8.42 -9.95
C GLU A 12 -27.60 -8.24 -9.35
N ALA A 13 -27.21 -9.16 -8.47
CA ALA A 13 -25.94 -9.06 -7.73
C ALA A 13 -24.72 -9.30 -8.62
N ALA A 14 -24.76 -10.26 -9.55
CA ALA A 14 -23.60 -10.68 -10.32
C ALA A 14 -22.91 -9.55 -11.09
N PRO A 15 -23.58 -8.64 -11.83
CA PRO A 15 -22.93 -7.51 -12.49
C PRO A 15 -22.27 -6.53 -11.51
N ILE A 16 -22.87 -6.29 -10.35
CA ILE A 16 -22.34 -5.39 -9.30
C ILE A 16 -21.08 -6.00 -8.69
N LEU A 17 -21.11 -7.30 -8.37
CA LEU A 17 -19.96 -8.02 -7.85
C LEU A 17 -18.79 -7.98 -8.84
N LEU A 18 -19.04 -8.26 -10.12
CA LEU A 18 -18.00 -8.24 -11.16
C LEU A 18 -17.39 -6.85 -11.36
N ASP A 19 -18.19 -5.77 -11.35
CA ASP A 19 -17.70 -4.39 -11.44
C ASP A 19 -16.84 -4.03 -10.21
N GLY A 20 -17.29 -4.38 -9.01
CA GLY A 20 -16.53 -4.17 -7.79
C GLY A 20 -15.22 -4.96 -7.76
N LEU A 21 -15.24 -6.24 -8.18
CA LEU A 21 -14.05 -7.08 -8.28
C LEU A 21 -13.05 -6.54 -9.32
N ALA A 22 -13.52 -5.98 -10.44
CA ALA A 22 -12.66 -5.36 -11.44
C ALA A 22 -11.84 -4.20 -10.86
N ARG A 23 -12.43 -3.46 -9.93
CA ARG A 23 -11.78 -2.36 -9.20
C ARG A 23 -10.81 -2.85 -8.11
N LEU A 24 -10.93 -4.12 -7.67
CA LEU A 24 -10.04 -4.75 -6.69
C LEU A 24 -9.02 -5.72 -7.29
N GLU A 25 -9.02 -5.93 -8.61
CA GLU A 25 -8.13 -6.91 -9.25
C GLU A 25 -6.63 -6.59 -9.03
N TYR A 26 -6.27 -5.33 -8.74
CA TYR A 26 -4.91 -4.95 -8.35
C TYR A 26 -4.47 -5.55 -7.00
N ARG A 27 -5.43 -6.05 -6.20
CA ARG A 27 -5.16 -6.72 -4.93
C ARG A 27 -4.91 -8.21 -5.07
N GLY A 28 -5.54 -8.88 -6.06
CA GLY A 28 -5.38 -10.31 -6.29
C GLY A 28 -5.88 -10.67 -7.69
N TYR A 29 -5.15 -11.51 -8.41
CA TYR A 29 -5.42 -11.86 -9.81
C TYR A 29 -5.09 -13.31 -10.17
N ASP A 30 -4.84 -14.16 -9.16
CA ASP A 30 -4.50 -15.58 -9.37
C ASP A 30 -5.73 -16.43 -9.68
N SER A 31 -6.86 -16.03 -9.11
CA SER A 31 -8.17 -16.59 -9.38
C SER A 31 -9.29 -15.66 -8.91
N ALA A 32 -10.50 -15.89 -9.41
CA ALA A 32 -11.68 -15.13 -9.01
C ALA A 32 -12.91 -16.04 -8.92
N GLY A 33 -13.92 -15.60 -8.15
CA GLY A 33 -15.20 -16.29 -8.11
C GLY A 33 -16.29 -15.46 -7.47
N ILE A 34 -17.53 -15.86 -7.73
CA ILE A 34 -18.74 -15.29 -7.15
C ILE A 34 -19.66 -16.39 -6.64
N ALA A 35 -20.42 -16.08 -5.59
CA ALA A 35 -21.57 -16.85 -5.12
C ALA A 35 -22.78 -15.92 -5.09
N VAL A 36 -23.87 -16.33 -5.70
CA VAL A 36 -25.13 -15.57 -5.78
C VAL A 36 -26.27 -16.49 -5.40
N TYR A 37 -27.21 -16.00 -4.60
CA TYR A 37 -28.41 -16.75 -4.27
C TYR A 37 -29.61 -16.22 -5.06
N GLY A 38 -30.26 -17.13 -5.81
CA GLY A 38 -31.50 -16.93 -6.53
C GLY A 38 -32.63 -17.75 -5.91
N GLU A 39 -33.84 -17.19 -5.84
CA GLU A 39 -35.00 -17.88 -5.24
C GLU A 39 -35.36 -19.21 -5.92
N GLN A 40 -35.10 -19.34 -7.22
CA GLN A 40 -35.41 -20.53 -8.00
C GLN A 40 -34.22 -21.46 -8.13
N GLU A 41 -33.04 -20.91 -8.29
CA GLU A 41 -31.78 -21.61 -8.57
C GLU A 41 -31.02 -22.02 -7.29
N GLY A 42 -31.35 -21.39 -6.14
CA GLY A 42 -30.60 -21.57 -4.90
C GLY A 42 -29.24 -20.88 -4.94
N LEU A 43 -28.27 -21.44 -4.23
CA LEU A 43 -26.90 -20.92 -4.16
C LEU A 43 -26.10 -21.34 -5.40
N GLN A 44 -25.80 -20.38 -6.27
CA GLN A 44 -25.03 -20.55 -7.50
C GLN A 44 -23.59 -20.07 -7.27
N VAL A 45 -22.60 -20.91 -7.62
CA VAL A 45 -21.18 -20.58 -7.43
C VAL A 45 -20.44 -20.74 -8.75
N ALA A 46 -19.72 -19.69 -9.15
CA ALA A 46 -18.84 -19.70 -10.31
C ALA A 46 -17.43 -19.30 -9.90
N LYS A 47 -16.44 -20.11 -10.27
CA LYS A 47 -15.03 -19.91 -9.91
C LYS A 47 -14.13 -20.16 -11.11
N ALA A 48 -13.07 -19.37 -11.25
CA ALA A 48 -12.12 -19.52 -12.34
C ALA A 48 -10.69 -19.19 -11.87
N LYS A 49 -9.73 -20.05 -12.26
CA LYS A 49 -8.31 -19.75 -12.19
C LYS A 49 -7.93 -18.67 -13.20
N GLY A 50 -7.08 -17.75 -12.82
CA GLY A 50 -6.59 -16.66 -13.65
C GLY A 50 -7.25 -15.31 -13.34
N ARG A 51 -7.06 -14.35 -14.24
CA ARG A 51 -7.58 -13.00 -14.08
C ARG A 51 -9.12 -12.97 -14.09
N LEU A 52 -9.69 -11.91 -13.55
CA LEU A 52 -11.15 -11.71 -13.48
C LEU A 52 -11.85 -11.84 -14.83
N GLN A 53 -11.16 -11.52 -15.93
CA GLN A 53 -11.69 -11.67 -17.28
C GLN A 53 -12.17 -13.12 -17.56
N VAL A 54 -11.47 -14.14 -17.06
CA VAL A 54 -11.85 -15.54 -17.23
C VAL A 54 -13.18 -15.84 -16.54
N LEU A 55 -13.37 -15.34 -15.31
CA LEU A 55 -14.64 -15.45 -14.61
C LEU A 55 -15.75 -14.66 -15.32
N TYR A 56 -15.44 -13.45 -15.80
CA TYR A 56 -16.40 -12.62 -16.53
C TYR A 56 -16.94 -13.32 -17.78
N GLU A 57 -16.07 -13.99 -18.54
CA GLU A 57 -16.46 -14.79 -19.72
C GLU A 57 -17.26 -16.02 -19.31
N LEU A 58 -16.85 -16.73 -18.24
CA LEU A 58 -17.54 -17.91 -17.72
C LEU A 58 -19.00 -17.64 -17.36
N VAL A 59 -19.27 -16.47 -16.74
CA VAL A 59 -20.62 -16.07 -16.32
C VAL A 59 -21.29 -15.10 -17.30
N GLU A 60 -20.75 -14.95 -18.52
CA GLU A 60 -21.24 -14.07 -19.58
C GLU A 60 -21.52 -12.63 -19.11
N GLY A 61 -20.62 -12.07 -18.29
CA GLY A 61 -20.80 -10.76 -17.67
C GLY A 61 -21.88 -10.72 -16.59
N GLY A 62 -22.16 -11.84 -15.96
CA GLY A 62 -23.17 -11.98 -14.91
C GLY A 62 -24.56 -12.37 -15.40
N ARG A 63 -24.73 -12.68 -16.70
CA ARG A 63 -26.05 -13.01 -17.29
C ARG A 63 -26.51 -14.45 -17.03
N THR A 64 -25.61 -15.32 -16.61
CA THR A 64 -25.92 -16.74 -16.35
C THR A 64 -26.10 -17.06 -14.87
N VAL A 65 -25.93 -16.06 -14.00
CA VAL A 65 -26.05 -16.20 -12.55
C VAL A 65 -27.03 -15.15 -12.05
N HIS A 66 -28.14 -15.58 -11.45
CA HIS A 66 -29.27 -14.73 -11.12
C HIS A 66 -29.52 -14.67 -9.60
N GLY A 67 -29.82 -13.48 -9.10
CA GLY A 67 -30.17 -13.23 -7.70
C GLY A 67 -29.79 -11.84 -7.23
N ALA A 68 -30.44 -11.40 -6.16
CA ALA A 68 -30.28 -10.05 -5.61
C ALA A 68 -29.30 -9.97 -4.41
N ILE A 69 -28.65 -11.07 -4.10
CA ILE A 69 -27.67 -11.16 -3.00
C ILE A 69 -26.50 -12.03 -3.41
N GLY A 70 -25.29 -11.62 -3.09
CA GLY A 70 -24.11 -12.40 -3.41
C GLY A 70 -22.81 -11.88 -2.84
N LEU A 71 -21.78 -12.71 -2.99
CA LEU A 71 -20.39 -12.47 -2.59
C LEU A 71 -19.46 -12.69 -3.78
N GLY A 72 -18.42 -11.90 -3.87
CA GLY A 72 -17.38 -12.06 -4.86
C GLY A 72 -15.99 -11.91 -4.27
N HIS A 73 -15.02 -12.54 -4.92
CA HIS A 73 -13.64 -12.56 -4.45
C HIS A 73 -12.65 -12.59 -5.60
N THR A 74 -11.56 -11.83 -5.47
CA THR A 74 -10.33 -11.99 -6.26
C THR A 74 -9.21 -12.46 -5.34
N ARG A 75 -8.57 -13.57 -5.69
CA ARG A 75 -7.64 -14.27 -4.82
C ARG A 75 -6.18 -13.98 -5.17
N TRP A 76 -5.39 -13.75 -4.15
CA TRP A 76 -3.95 -13.92 -4.09
C TRP A 76 -3.66 -15.18 -3.26
N ALA A 77 -3.09 -16.21 -3.90
CA ALA A 77 -2.95 -17.51 -3.26
C ALA A 77 -1.90 -17.49 -2.12
N THR A 78 -2.34 -17.89 -0.92
CA THR A 78 -1.49 -18.13 0.26
C THR A 78 -1.45 -19.63 0.60
N HIS A 79 -2.61 -20.28 0.66
CA HIS A 79 -2.78 -21.71 0.95
C HIS A 79 -3.44 -22.41 -0.24
N GLY A 80 -2.79 -23.46 -0.77
CA GLY A 80 -3.20 -24.15 -1.98
C GLY A 80 -2.88 -23.39 -3.27
N GLU A 81 -2.43 -24.10 -4.30
CA GLU A 81 -2.09 -23.51 -5.59
C GLU A 81 -3.29 -22.85 -6.27
N PRO A 82 -3.10 -21.86 -7.17
CA PRO A 82 -4.17 -21.29 -7.97
C PRO A 82 -4.86 -22.35 -8.82
N SER A 83 -6.15 -22.60 -8.53
CA SER A 83 -7.02 -23.53 -9.24
C SER A 83 -8.47 -23.14 -9.05
N ASP A 84 -9.39 -23.66 -9.86
CA ASP A 84 -10.82 -23.40 -9.71
C ASP A 84 -11.33 -23.88 -8.33
N VAL A 85 -10.83 -25.02 -7.85
CA VAL A 85 -11.22 -25.60 -6.55
C VAL A 85 -10.79 -24.72 -5.39
N ASN A 86 -9.54 -24.23 -5.43
CA ASN A 86 -8.95 -23.39 -4.39
C ASN A 86 -9.37 -21.89 -4.50
N SER A 87 -10.14 -21.51 -5.53
CA SER A 87 -10.71 -20.18 -5.65
C SER A 87 -11.81 -19.96 -4.61
N HIS A 88 -11.98 -18.73 -4.14
CA HIS A 88 -13.15 -18.35 -3.34
C HIS A 88 -14.31 -17.94 -4.23
N PRO A 89 -15.56 -18.07 -3.75
CA PRO A 89 -16.00 -18.54 -2.43
C PRO A 89 -15.72 -20.01 -2.17
N GLN A 90 -15.39 -20.38 -0.92
CA GLN A 90 -15.41 -21.78 -0.46
C GLN A 90 -16.81 -22.12 0.01
N VAL A 91 -17.20 -23.38 -0.23
CA VAL A 91 -18.58 -23.82 0.01
C VAL A 91 -18.55 -24.99 0.98
N SER A 92 -19.51 -25.07 1.89
CA SER A 92 -19.69 -26.19 2.78
C SER A 92 -20.15 -27.45 2.05
N GLU A 93 -19.99 -28.64 2.64
CA GLU A 93 -20.20 -29.94 2.01
C GLU A 93 -21.61 -30.08 1.39
N SER A 94 -22.64 -29.61 2.07
CA SER A 94 -24.03 -29.65 1.54
C SER A 94 -24.36 -28.51 0.57
N GLY A 95 -23.46 -27.54 0.37
CA GLY A 95 -23.71 -26.33 -0.41
C GLY A 95 -24.55 -25.27 0.30
N ARG A 96 -24.73 -25.37 1.61
CA ARG A 96 -25.57 -24.47 2.41
C ARG A 96 -24.91 -23.12 2.68
N PHE A 97 -23.57 -23.09 2.85
CA PHE A 97 -22.82 -21.87 3.15
C PHE A 97 -21.78 -21.60 2.06
N ALA A 98 -21.66 -20.35 1.64
CA ALA A 98 -20.56 -19.85 0.83
C ALA A 98 -19.79 -18.78 1.61
N VAL A 99 -18.46 -18.88 1.62
CA VAL A 99 -17.57 -18.01 2.40
C VAL A 99 -16.47 -17.44 1.51
N VAL A 100 -16.29 -16.11 1.56
CA VAL A 100 -15.11 -15.41 1.05
C VAL A 100 -14.26 -14.94 2.22
N HIS A 101 -12.94 -14.98 2.07
CA HIS A 101 -12.01 -14.72 3.16
C HIS A 101 -10.75 -14.01 2.66
N ASN A 102 -10.36 -12.95 3.37
CA ASN A 102 -9.04 -12.33 3.31
C ASN A 102 -8.36 -12.53 4.67
N GLY A 103 -7.17 -13.07 4.67
CA GLY A 103 -6.42 -13.38 5.89
C GLY A 103 -5.84 -14.79 5.88
N ILE A 104 -5.51 -15.29 7.06
CA ILE A 104 -5.03 -16.66 7.29
C ILE A 104 -5.67 -17.20 8.58
N ILE A 105 -6.28 -18.38 8.50
CA ILE A 105 -6.74 -19.13 9.67
C ILE A 105 -5.58 -20.02 10.14
N GLU A 106 -4.84 -19.56 11.13
CA GLU A 106 -3.59 -20.19 11.57
C GLU A 106 -3.77 -21.61 12.11
N ASN A 107 -4.87 -21.87 12.81
CA ASN A 107 -5.17 -23.19 13.38
C ASN A 107 -6.04 -24.06 12.45
N TYR A 108 -6.07 -23.78 11.14
CA TYR A 108 -6.94 -24.49 10.19
C TYR A 108 -6.69 -26.00 10.15
N MET A 109 -5.45 -26.45 10.34
CA MET A 109 -5.11 -27.88 10.33
C MET A 109 -5.79 -28.63 11.49
N GLU A 110 -5.73 -28.10 12.70
CA GLU A 110 -6.37 -28.69 13.88
C GLU A 110 -7.90 -28.76 13.71
N LEU A 111 -8.49 -27.68 13.18
CA LEU A 111 -9.92 -27.61 12.93
C LEU A 111 -10.35 -28.54 11.81
N ARG A 112 -9.53 -28.71 10.78
CA ARG A 112 -9.74 -29.67 9.71
C ARG A 112 -9.70 -31.11 10.22
N GLU A 113 -8.66 -31.49 10.98
CA GLU A 113 -8.56 -32.81 11.58
C GLU A 113 -9.76 -33.11 12.49
N PHE A 114 -10.23 -32.16 13.27
CA PHE A 114 -11.46 -32.28 14.06
C PHE A 114 -12.66 -32.60 13.18
N LEU A 115 -12.93 -31.78 12.15
CA LEU A 115 -14.09 -31.95 11.25
C LEU A 115 -14.01 -33.24 10.44
N GLU A 116 -12.84 -33.64 9.96
CA GLU A 116 -12.62 -34.95 9.30
C GLU A 116 -12.94 -36.10 10.24
N SER A 117 -12.61 -35.99 11.54
CA SER A 117 -12.97 -37.02 12.56
C SER A 117 -14.48 -37.13 12.80
N GLU A 118 -15.23 -36.03 12.56
CA GLU A 118 -16.69 -35.98 12.61
C GLU A 118 -17.34 -36.38 11.27
N GLY A 119 -16.53 -36.74 10.26
CA GLY A 119 -17.01 -37.25 8.98
C GLY A 119 -17.19 -36.21 7.88
N VAL A 120 -16.74 -34.98 8.08
CA VAL A 120 -16.81 -33.91 7.08
C VAL A 120 -15.74 -34.12 6.01
N THR A 121 -16.11 -33.94 4.74
CA THR A 121 -15.21 -34.07 3.59
C THR A 121 -14.74 -32.71 3.10
N PHE A 122 -13.42 -32.56 2.87
CA PHE A 122 -12.81 -31.37 2.32
C PHE A 122 -12.46 -31.54 0.85
N VAL A 123 -12.69 -30.52 0.03
CA VAL A 123 -12.41 -30.53 -1.41
C VAL A 123 -11.21 -29.63 -1.77
N SER A 124 -11.00 -28.55 -1.03
CA SER A 124 -9.93 -27.59 -1.31
C SER A 124 -8.72 -27.79 -0.38
N GLN A 125 -7.64 -27.09 -0.75
CA GLN A 125 -6.42 -27.01 0.06
C GLN A 125 -6.37 -25.68 0.84
N THR A 126 -7.48 -24.90 0.83
CA THR A 126 -7.50 -23.60 1.49
C THR A 126 -7.81 -23.73 2.98
N ASP A 127 -7.25 -22.82 3.75
CA ASP A 127 -7.61 -22.63 5.15
C ASP A 127 -9.08 -22.13 5.31
N THR A 128 -9.60 -21.43 4.33
CA THR A 128 -10.95 -20.86 4.32
C THR A 128 -12.06 -21.92 4.31
N GLU A 129 -11.87 -23.06 3.67
CA GLU A 129 -12.88 -24.11 3.63
C GLU A 129 -13.27 -24.58 5.03
N VAL A 130 -12.33 -24.56 5.97
CA VAL A 130 -12.60 -24.91 7.38
C VAL A 130 -13.71 -24.02 7.96
N VAL A 131 -13.75 -22.74 7.62
CA VAL A 131 -14.78 -21.82 8.10
C VAL A 131 -16.15 -22.19 7.54
N ALA A 132 -16.25 -22.52 6.24
CA ALA A 132 -17.51 -22.93 5.63
C ALA A 132 -18.05 -24.22 6.27
N GLN A 133 -17.16 -25.20 6.52
CA GLN A 133 -17.51 -26.47 7.15
C GLN A 133 -17.89 -26.30 8.63
N LEU A 134 -17.19 -25.43 9.40
CA LEU A 134 -17.56 -25.12 10.79
C LEU A 134 -18.93 -24.47 10.89
N LEU A 135 -19.24 -23.55 9.96
CA LEU A 135 -20.55 -22.91 9.91
C LEU A 135 -21.66 -23.96 9.73
N GLU A 136 -21.52 -24.87 8.79
CA GLU A 136 -22.49 -25.94 8.58
C GLU A 136 -22.58 -26.91 9.78
N TYR A 137 -21.44 -27.30 10.34
CA TYR A 137 -21.37 -28.23 11.46
C TYR A 137 -22.07 -27.69 12.74
N TYR A 138 -21.96 -26.38 12.99
CA TYR A 138 -22.53 -25.76 14.18
C TYR A 138 -23.88 -25.06 13.98
N TYR A 139 -24.38 -25.00 12.73
CA TYR A 139 -25.62 -24.30 12.45
C TYR A 139 -26.84 -24.99 13.03
N ASP A 140 -27.57 -24.27 13.89
CA ASP A 140 -28.77 -24.73 14.58
C ASP A 140 -30.03 -23.90 14.26
N GLY A 141 -29.94 -22.99 13.27
CA GLY A 141 -31.03 -22.10 12.85
C GLY A 141 -30.79 -20.63 13.19
N ASP A 142 -29.78 -20.29 13.99
CA ASP A 142 -29.37 -18.90 14.29
C ASP A 142 -27.99 -18.64 13.67
N ILE A 143 -27.98 -17.85 12.58
CA ILE A 143 -26.75 -17.56 11.82
C ILE A 143 -25.78 -16.70 12.62
N LEU A 144 -26.26 -15.69 13.38
CA LEU A 144 -25.39 -14.80 14.16
C LEU A 144 -24.74 -15.55 15.33
N ALA A 145 -25.51 -16.36 16.05
CA ALA A 145 -24.96 -17.21 17.12
C ALA A 145 -23.95 -18.22 16.57
N THR A 146 -24.21 -18.81 15.40
CA THR A 146 -23.31 -19.73 14.72
C THR A 146 -22.01 -19.05 14.33
N VAL A 147 -22.07 -17.89 13.69
CA VAL A 147 -20.87 -17.11 13.32
C VAL A 147 -20.07 -16.73 14.56
N GLY A 148 -20.73 -16.20 15.60
CA GLY A 148 -20.05 -15.86 16.86
C GLY A 148 -19.32 -17.05 17.48
N LYS A 149 -19.92 -18.26 17.43
CA LYS A 149 -19.27 -19.50 17.88
C LYS A 149 -18.06 -19.88 17.03
N VAL A 150 -18.17 -19.81 15.71
CA VAL A 150 -17.06 -20.12 14.77
C VAL A 150 -15.91 -19.16 14.96
N LEU A 151 -16.19 -17.84 15.09
CA LEU A 151 -15.15 -16.83 15.36
C LEU A 151 -14.40 -17.08 16.67
N GLY A 152 -15.04 -17.69 17.66
CA GLY A 152 -14.40 -18.09 18.91
C GLY A 152 -13.46 -19.31 18.78
N LEU A 153 -13.55 -20.07 17.68
CA LEU A 153 -12.74 -21.28 17.42
C LEU A 153 -11.55 -20.99 16.51
N ILE A 154 -11.69 -20.08 15.56
CA ILE A 154 -10.63 -19.75 14.59
C ILE A 154 -9.59 -18.79 15.18
N GLN A 155 -8.33 -18.97 14.80
CA GLN A 155 -7.21 -18.11 15.19
C GLN A 155 -6.57 -17.50 13.93
N GLY A 156 -6.00 -16.29 14.09
CA GLY A 156 -5.36 -15.55 13.01
C GLY A 156 -6.18 -14.34 12.55
N ALA A 157 -5.79 -13.77 11.40
CA ALA A 157 -6.40 -12.59 10.81
C ALA A 157 -7.48 -13.00 9.81
N TYR A 158 -8.63 -12.32 9.84
CA TYR A 158 -9.71 -12.57 8.88
C TYR A 158 -10.56 -11.35 8.56
N ALA A 159 -10.98 -11.25 7.31
CA ALA A 159 -12.15 -10.53 6.85
C ALA A 159 -13.04 -11.53 6.11
N LEU A 160 -14.22 -11.79 6.65
CA LEU A 160 -15.14 -12.81 6.17
C LEU A 160 -16.40 -12.18 5.58
N GLY A 161 -16.82 -12.69 4.41
CA GLY A 161 -18.17 -12.52 3.89
C GLY A 161 -18.84 -13.89 3.82
N ILE A 162 -20.04 -14.02 4.39
CA ILE A 162 -20.76 -15.27 4.55
C ILE A 162 -22.16 -15.13 3.93
N LEU A 163 -22.51 -16.06 3.06
CA LEU A 163 -23.84 -16.19 2.45
C LEU A 163 -24.39 -17.58 2.80
N SER A 164 -25.62 -17.63 3.30
CA SER A 164 -26.30 -18.88 3.64
C SER A 164 -27.57 -19.07 2.80
N ALA A 165 -27.76 -20.27 2.29
CA ALA A 165 -29.00 -20.65 1.60
C ALA A 165 -30.21 -20.70 2.54
N ASP A 166 -30.00 -20.87 3.85
CA ASP A 166 -31.08 -20.87 4.86
C ASP A 166 -31.48 -19.47 5.31
N CYS A 167 -30.63 -18.46 5.05
CA CYS A 167 -30.90 -17.06 5.36
C CYS A 167 -30.66 -16.19 4.11
N PRO A 168 -31.45 -16.38 3.03
CA PRO A 168 -31.14 -15.84 1.71
C PRO A 168 -31.41 -14.35 1.55
N ASP A 169 -31.90 -13.68 2.58
CA ASP A 169 -32.22 -12.26 2.63
C ASP A 169 -31.07 -11.42 3.22
N ARG A 170 -29.97 -12.05 3.67
CA ARG A 170 -28.90 -11.35 4.38
C ARG A 170 -27.50 -11.87 4.10
N LEU A 171 -26.53 -10.96 4.13
CA LEU A 171 -25.11 -11.26 4.22
C LEU A 171 -24.62 -11.08 5.66
N ILE A 172 -23.69 -11.94 6.08
CA ILE A 172 -22.97 -11.74 7.34
C ILE A 172 -21.53 -11.41 7.01
N ALA A 173 -20.98 -10.43 7.73
CA ALA A 173 -19.60 -10.02 7.63
C ALA A 173 -18.94 -10.09 9.01
N ALA A 174 -17.67 -10.47 9.08
CA ALA A 174 -16.90 -10.44 10.32
C ALA A 174 -15.45 -10.06 10.04
N ARG A 175 -14.82 -9.42 11.02
CA ARG A 175 -13.46 -8.91 10.83
C ARG A 175 -12.58 -9.12 12.06
N LYS A 176 -11.30 -9.43 11.81
CA LYS A 176 -10.19 -9.30 12.75
C LYS A 176 -8.88 -9.10 11.97
N ASP A 177 -8.16 -8.02 12.24
CA ASP A 177 -6.86 -7.63 11.65
C ASP A 177 -6.83 -7.43 10.12
N SER A 178 -7.83 -7.89 9.36
CA SER A 178 -7.95 -7.67 7.90
C SER A 178 -9.04 -6.62 7.59
N PRO A 179 -8.83 -5.70 6.62
CA PRO A 179 -9.77 -4.61 6.36
C PRO A 179 -11.11 -5.10 5.79
N LEU A 180 -12.22 -4.57 6.34
CA LEU A 180 -13.57 -4.82 5.85
C LEU A 180 -14.45 -3.58 6.08
N ILE A 181 -15.15 -3.16 5.02
CA ILE A 181 -15.92 -1.92 4.93
C ILE A 181 -17.35 -2.26 4.57
N LEU A 182 -18.28 -1.59 5.19
CA LEU A 182 -19.71 -1.67 4.90
C LEU A 182 -20.16 -0.39 4.20
N GLY A 183 -20.93 -0.53 3.12
CA GLY A 183 -21.47 0.60 2.36
C GLY A 183 -22.97 0.71 2.48
N PHE A 184 -23.48 1.94 2.65
CA PHE A 184 -24.89 2.27 2.78
C PHE A 184 -25.43 2.78 1.44
N GLY A 185 -26.42 2.09 0.88
CA GLY A 185 -27.14 2.51 -0.34
C GLY A 185 -28.65 2.61 -0.10
N ASP A 186 -29.39 3.14 -1.08
CA ASP A 186 -30.86 3.21 -1.04
C ASP A 186 -31.46 1.87 -1.47
N GLY A 187 -32.01 1.12 -0.53
CA GLY A 187 -32.55 -0.23 -0.76
C GLY A 187 -31.47 -1.26 -1.15
N ALA A 188 -30.23 -1.02 -0.73
CA ALA A 188 -29.11 -1.92 -0.93
C ALA A 188 -27.99 -1.65 0.08
N HIS A 189 -27.27 -2.70 0.48
CA HIS A 189 -26.05 -2.58 1.27
C HIS A 189 -24.90 -3.36 0.65
N PHE A 190 -23.70 -2.92 0.94
CA PHE A 190 -22.48 -3.41 0.32
C PHE A 190 -21.46 -3.84 1.37
N LEU A 191 -20.65 -4.81 1.00
CA LEU A 191 -19.48 -5.26 1.73
C LEU A 191 -18.26 -5.16 0.81
N ALA A 192 -17.14 -4.62 1.28
CA ALA A 192 -15.91 -4.64 0.51
C ALA A 192 -14.65 -4.63 1.39
N SER A 193 -13.57 -5.16 0.87
CA SER A 193 -12.24 -5.05 1.49
C SER A 193 -11.54 -3.72 1.21
N ASP A 194 -12.08 -2.90 0.29
CA ASP A 194 -11.57 -1.57 -0.04
C ASP A 194 -12.69 -0.70 -0.62
N VAL A 195 -12.67 0.58 -0.26
CA VAL A 195 -13.70 1.55 -0.67
C VAL A 195 -13.77 1.76 -2.19
N THR A 196 -12.67 1.53 -2.92
CA THR A 196 -12.63 1.66 -4.38
C THR A 196 -13.62 0.76 -5.09
N ALA A 197 -13.99 -0.38 -4.51
CA ALA A 197 -15.03 -1.27 -5.03
C ALA A 197 -16.43 -0.65 -4.95
N LEU A 198 -16.68 0.20 -3.96
CA LEU A 198 -18.01 0.72 -3.61
C LEU A 198 -18.30 2.12 -4.15
N ILE A 199 -17.28 2.92 -4.44
CA ILE A 199 -17.38 4.36 -4.71
C ILE A 199 -18.35 4.73 -5.86
N LYS A 200 -18.63 3.80 -6.76
CA LYS A 200 -19.60 3.95 -7.85
C LYS A 200 -21.05 3.84 -7.35
N TYR A 201 -21.27 3.06 -6.31
CA TYR A 201 -22.58 2.70 -5.79
C TYR A 201 -22.95 3.49 -4.55
N THR A 202 -21.98 3.71 -3.67
CA THR A 202 -22.14 4.53 -2.46
C THR A 202 -20.82 5.15 -2.03
N ARG A 203 -20.92 6.33 -1.41
CA ARG A 203 -19.79 7.02 -0.76
C ARG A 203 -19.92 7.04 0.75
N ASP A 204 -21.07 6.60 1.27
CA ASP A 204 -21.33 6.54 2.70
C ASP A 204 -20.97 5.15 3.21
N VAL A 205 -19.97 5.10 4.07
CA VAL A 205 -19.37 3.84 4.54
C VAL A 205 -19.16 3.86 6.05
N CYS A 206 -19.05 2.68 6.65
CA CYS A 206 -18.47 2.51 7.97
C CYS A 206 -17.44 1.37 7.97
N TYR A 207 -16.54 1.41 8.94
CA TYR A 207 -15.48 0.42 9.10
C TYR A 207 -15.81 -0.50 10.26
N LEU A 208 -15.69 -1.82 10.04
CA LEU A 208 -15.75 -2.78 11.13
C LEU A 208 -14.47 -2.70 11.97
N ASP A 209 -14.61 -2.87 13.27
CA ASP A 209 -13.50 -3.06 14.19
C ASP A 209 -13.25 -4.55 14.46
N ASP A 210 -12.13 -4.88 15.09
CA ASP A 210 -11.74 -6.26 15.34
C ASP A 210 -12.73 -6.95 16.29
N GLY A 211 -13.22 -8.12 15.86
CA GLY A 211 -14.20 -8.92 16.59
C GLY A 211 -15.65 -8.51 16.37
N GLU A 212 -15.91 -7.50 15.54
CA GLU A 212 -17.29 -7.12 15.18
C GLU A 212 -17.86 -8.03 14.09
N ILE A 213 -19.18 -8.21 14.15
CA ILE A 213 -19.99 -8.95 13.19
C ILE A 213 -21.03 -7.98 12.63
N ALA A 214 -21.21 -7.97 11.30
CA ALA A 214 -22.26 -7.19 10.66
C ALA A 214 -23.28 -8.11 9.98
N GLU A 215 -24.53 -7.70 10.01
CA GLU A 215 -25.65 -8.29 9.30
C GLU A 215 -26.20 -7.25 8.32
N LEU A 216 -26.22 -7.58 7.02
CA LEU A 216 -26.65 -6.72 5.94
C LEU A 216 -27.88 -7.33 5.26
N THR A 217 -28.96 -6.58 5.19
CA THR A 217 -30.13 -6.87 4.35
C THR A 217 -30.32 -5.75 3.33
N ALA A 218 -31.29 -5.84 2.43
CA ALA A 218 -31.57 -4.75 1.49
C ALA A 218 -31.95 -3.44 2.18
N ASP A 219 -32.67 -3.51 3.31
CA ASP A 219 -33.25 -2.35 3.96
C ASP A 219 -32.50 -1.94 5.25
N HIS A 220 -31.70 -2.81 5.85
CA HIS A 220 -31.04 -2.59 7.14
C HIS A 220 -29.63 -3.14 7.20
N LEU A 221 -28.79 -2.45 7.98
CA LEU A 221 -27.43 -2.85 8.32
C LEU A 221 -27.27 -2.73 9.84
N TRP A 222 -26.90 -3.82 10.49
CA TRP A 222 -26.61 -3.86 11.92
C TRP A 222 -25.17 -4.33 12.16
N VAL A 223 -24.55 -3.79 13.21
CA VAL A 223 -23.24 -4.21 13.68
C VAL A 223 -23.34 -4.67 15.12
N TYR A 224 -22.65 -5.73 15.46
CA TYR A 224 -22.61 -6.35 16.78
C TYR A 224 -21.16 -6.52 17.24
N ASP A 225 -20.93 -6.42 18.54
CA ASP A 225 -19.65 -6.78 19.15
C ASP A 225 -19.49 -8.33 19.24
N ALA A 226 -18.31 -8.78 19.73
CA ALA A 226 -18.02 -10.20 19.94
C ALA A 226 -19.01 -10.93 20.87
N TYR A 227 -19.84 -10.20 21.63
CA TYR A 227 -20.88 -10.74 22.50
C TYR A 227 -22.28 -10.62 21.89
N LEU A 228 -22.38 -10.30 20.61
CA LEU A 228 -23.62 -10.08 19.87
C LEU A 228 -24.48 -8.92 20.43
N ARG A 229 -23.85 -7.91 21.04
CA ARG A 229 -24.53 -6.69 21.46
C ARG A 229 -24.48 -5.66 20.34
N PRO A 230 -25.58 -4.95 20.03
CA PRO A 230 -25.58 -3.94 18.98
C PRO A 230 -24.56 -2.84 19.25
N VAL A 231 -23.86 -2.40 18.18
CA VAL A 231 -22.87 -1.32 18.18
C VAL A 231 -23.31 -0.26 17.19
N GLU A 232 -23.32 1.00 17.60
CA GLU A 232 -23.49 2.14 16.68
C GLU A 232 -22.15 2.48 16.03
N LYS A 233 -22.14 2.62 14.70
CA LYS A 233 -20.94 2.95 13.93
C LYS A 233 -20.98 4.39 13.43
N GLU A 234 -19.82 5.03 13.43
CA GLU A 234 -19.64 6.32 12.77
C GLU A 234 -19.68 6.13 11.26
N HIS A 235 -20.46 6.99 10.59
CA HIS A 235 -20.55 7.01 9.14
C HIS A 235 -19.50 7.98 8.56
N HIS A 236 -18.77 7.53 7.55
CA HIS A 236 -17.78 8.32 6.86
C HIS A 236 -18.21 8.55 5.42
N HIS A 237 -18.16 9.80 4.97
CA HIS A 237 -18.36 10.13 3.55
C HIS A 237 -17.03 10.15 2.81
N VAL A 238 -16.96 9.46 1.68
CA VAL A 238 -15.75 9.38 0.84
C VAL A 238 -15.83 10.40 -0.28
N ASP A 239 -15.02 11.44 -0.21
CA ASP A 239 -15.01 12.58 -1.15
C ASP A 239 -14.27 12.32 -2.48
N TRP A 240 -13.79 11.09 -2.71
CA TRP A 240 -13.03 10.79 -3.93
C TRP A 240 -13.91 10.83 -5.18
N GLU A 241 -13.40 11.51 -6.23
CA GLU A 241 -14.01 11.45 -7.54
C GLU A 241 -13.81 10.07 -8.20
N ILE A 242 -14.83 9.53 -8.85
CA ILE A 242 -14.76 8.25 -9.57
C ILE A 242 -13.66 8.30 -10.64
N SER A 243 -13.53 9.45 -11.33
CA SER A 243 -12.49 9.71 -12.33
C SER A 243 -11.06 9.57 -11.79
N ALA A 244 -10.87 9.77 -10.49
CA ALA A 244 -9.55 9.59 -9.85
C ALA A 244 -9.12 8.12 -9.84
N ALA A 245 -10.06 7.18 -9.79
CA ALA A 245 -9.82 5.74 -9.86
C ALA A 245 -9.82 5.18 -11.29
N GLU A 246 -9.83 6.04 -12.32
CA GLU A 246 -9.78 5.68 -13.74
C GLU A 246 -8.43 6.11 -14.36
N LYS A 247 -8.03 5.47 -15.48
CA LYS A 247 -6.75 5.79 -16.15
C LYS A 247 -6.70 7.19 -16.77
N GLY A 248 -7.82 7.84 -17.01
CA GLY A 248 -7.88 9.23 -17.49
C GLY A 248 -7.15 9.46 -18.83
N GLY A 249 -7.13 8.49 -19.73
CA GLY A 249 -6.43 8.55 -21.02
C GLY A 249 -4.98 8.08 -21.01
N TYR A 250 -4.44 7.71 -19.87
CA TYR A 250 -3.12 7.08 -19.78
C TYR A 250 -3.19 5.58 -20.09
N GLU A 251 -2.12 5.03 -20.65
CA GLU A 251 -2.01 3.60 -20.92
C GLU A 251 -1.99 2.77 -19.61
N HIS A 252 -1.28 3.28 -18.59
CA HIS A 252 -1.09 2.63 -17.29
C HIS A 252 -1.45 3.58 -16.15
N PHE A 253 -1.96 3.03 -15.03
CA PHE A 253 -2.16 3.79 -13.79
C PHE A 253 -0.85 4.38 -13.27
N MET A 254 0.26 3.62 -13.31
CA MET A 254 1.55 4.13 -12.86
C MET A 254 1.97 5.38 -13.64
N ALA A 255 1.75 5.42 -14.96
CA ALA A 255 2.04 6.62 -15.76
C ALA A 255 1.21 7.82 -15.29
N LYS A 256 -0.10 7.62 -15.09
CA LYS A 256 -1.00 8.65 -14.56
C LYS A 256 -0.51 9.15 -13.20
N GLU A 257 -0.22 8.23 -12.28
CA GLU A 257 0.19 8.53 -10.90
C GLU A 257 1.54 9.25 -10.83
N ILE A 258 2.48 8.94 -11.73
CA ILE A 258 3.74 9.71 -11.89
C ILE A 258 3.42 11.14 -12.34
N MET A 259 2.50 11.33 -13.29
CA MET A 259 2.13 12.65 -13.79
C MET A 259 1.28 13.46 -12.79
N GLU A 260 0.59 12.82 -11.87
CA GLU A 260 -0.21 13.45 -10.81
C GLU A 260 0.62 13.97 -9.62
N GLN A 261 1.91 13.63 -9.52
CA GLN A 261 2.75 13.99 -8.37
C GLN A 261 2.75 15.49 -8.04
N PRO A 262 2.87 16.42 -9.00
CA PRO A 262 2.85 17.85 -8.68
C PRO A 262 1.56 18.29 -7.98
N GLU A 263 0.42 17.85 -8.50
CA GLU A 263 -0.91 18.16 -7.95
C GLU A 263 -1.10 17.52 -6.56
N ALA A 264 -0.75 16.24 -6.41
CA ALA A 264 -0.83 15.52 -5.14
C ALA A 264 0.06 16.18 -4.08
N PHE A 265 1.25 16.61 -4.46
CA PHE A 265 2.17 17.33 -3.57
C PHE A 265 1.60 18.69 -3.14
N ARG A 266 1.03 19.49 -4.08
CA ARG A 266 0.34 20.75 -3.75
C ARG A 266 -0.79 20.52 -2.75
N LYS A 267 -1.65 19.53 -2.98
CA LYS A 267 -2.77 19.19 -2.08
C LYS A 267 -2.28 18.80 -0.68
N THR A 268 -1.12 18.14 -0.61
CA THR A 268 -0.52 17.74 0.67
C THR A 268 0.01 18.94 1.46
N ILE A 269 0.71 19.87 0.83
CA ILE A 269 1.40 20.96 1.54
C ILE A 269 0.56 22.22 1.72
N SER A 270 -0.22 22.63 0.70
CA SER A 270 -0.84 23.97 0.68
C SER A 270 -1.79 24.23 1.86
N PRO A 271 -2.66 23.29 2.28
CA PRO A 271 -3.54 23.52 3.44
C PRO A 271 -2.80 23.64 4.77
N ARG A 272 -1.53 23.22 4.81
CA ARG A 272 -0.69 23.16 6.02
C ARG A 272 0.36 24.25 6.11
N ILE A 273 0.30 25.22 5.22
CA ILE A 273 1.18 26.40 5.24
C ILE A 273 0.31 27.65 5.42
N LEU A 274 0.30 28.20 6.62
CA LEU A 274 -0.52 29.35 6.99
C LEU A 274 0.38 30.50 7.45
N GLN A 275 0.20 31.67 6.86
CA GLN A 275 0.95 32.89 7.23
C GLN A 275 2.48 32.72 7.25
N GLY A 276 3.04 31.96 6.31
CA GLY A 276 4.49 31.71 6.23
C GLY A 276 5.04 30.72 7.26
N LYS A 277 4.17 29.95 7.90
CA LYS A 277 4.55 28.89 8.86
C LYS A 277 3.83 27.58 8.55
N VAL A 278 4.44 26.48 8.94
CA VAL A 278 3.78 25.18 8.88
C VAL A 278 2.82 25.05 10.07
N ALA A 279 1.55 24.79 9.76
CA ALA A 279 0.50 24.51 10.72
C ALA A 279 0.00 23.07 10.52
N LEU A 280 0.11 22.25 11.55
CA LEU A 280 -0.36 20.86 11.54
C LEU A 280 -1.49 20.75 12.57
N ASP A 281 -2.69 21.12 12.15
CA ASP A 281 -3.89 21.05 13.01
C ASP A 281 -4.16 19.60 13.43
N GLY A 282 -4.49 19.42 14.70
CA GLY A 282 -4.73 18.10 15.30
C GLY A 282 -3.46 17.33 15.71
N LEU A 283 -2.26 17.87 15.45
CA LEU A 283 -1.02 17.28 15.94
C LEU A 283 -0.74 17.73 17.37
N SER A 284 -0.74 16.79 18.30
CA SER A 284 -0.58 17.08 19.72
C SER A 284 0.89 16.98 20.22
N LEU A 285 1.86 17.25 19.32
CA LEU A 285 3.29 17.32 19.66
C LEU A 285 3.66 18.70 20.22
N GLU A 286 3.60 18.83 21.53
CA GLU A 286 3.96 20.06 22.21
C GLU A 286 5.48 20.24 22.34
N ALA A 287 5.93 21.50 22.46
CA ALA A 287 7.36 21.84 22.54
C ALA A 287 8.08 21.13 23.68
N ASP A 288 7.43 20.95 24.82
CA ASP A 288 8.03 20.28 25.99
C ASP A 288 8.24 18.79 25.73
N TYR A 289 7.25 18.09 25.13
CA TYR A 289 7.42 16.70 24.69
C TYR A 289 8.58 16.57 23.69
N LEU A 290 8.63 17.44 22.69
CA LEU A 290 9.71 17.42 21.68
C LEU A 290 11.10 17.68 22.29
N ARG A 291 11.20 18.52 23.33
CA ARG A 291 12.47 18.75 24.05
C ARG A 291 12.91 17.52 24.83
N GLU A 292 11.96 16.85 25.49
CA GLU A 292 12.22 15.66 26.30
C GLU A 292 12.40 14.39 25.47
N MET A 293 11.87 14.36 24.22
CA MET A 293 12.00 13.23 23.32
C MET A 293 13.46 12.78 23.19
N ASP A 294 13.74 11.54 23.51
CA ASP A 294 15.08 10.93 23.46
C ASP A 294 15.48 10.53 22.04
N LYS A 295 14.55 9.94 21.28
CA LYS A 295 14.73 9.56 19.88
C LYS A 295 13.41 9.45 19.13
N LEU A 296 13.54 9.36 17.82
CA LEU A 296 12.46 9.08 16.88
C LEU A 296 12.75 7.76 16.15
N TYR A 297 11.85 6.80 16.23
CA TYR A 297 11.84 5.64 15.35
C TYR A 297 10.99 5.94 14.11
N VAL A 298 11.50 5.61 12.92
CA VAL A 298 10.69 5.54 11.70
C VAL A 298 10.50 4.07 11.35
N ILE A 299 9.24 3.63 11.32
CA ILE A 299 8.86 2.23 11.17
C ILE A 299 8.02 2.10 9.90
N ALA A 300 8.47 1.31 8.93
CA ALA A 300 7.77 1.14 7.66
C ALA A 300 8.26 -0.09 6.87
N CYS A 301 7.58 -0.40 5.76
CA CYS A 301 7.94 -1.42 4.78
C CYS A 301 8.14 -0.80 3.38
N GLY A 302 8.94 -1.45 2.53
CA GLY A 302 9.06 -1.15 1.10
C GLY A 302 9.41 0.30 0.80
N SER A 303 8.69 0.93 -0.12
CA SER A 303 8.91 2.35 -0.49
C SER A 303 8.76 3.30 0.71
N SER A 304 7.82 3.03 1.62
CA SER A 304 7.67 3.82 2.85
C SER A 304 8.89 3.71 3.78
N TYR A 305 9.58 2.55 3.81
CA TYR A 305 10.86 2.43 4.49
C TYR A 305 11.94 3.32 3.85
N HIS A 306 11.97 3.43 2.51
CA HIS A 306 12.89 4.34 1.82
C HIS A 306 12.55 5.82 2.09
N VAL A 307 11.26 6.17 2.25
CA VAL A 307 10.88 7.49 2.80
C VAL A 307 11.49 7.67 4.19
N GLY A 308 11.45 6.64 5.04
CA GLY A 308 12.09 6.63 6.35
C GLY A 308 13.60 6.89 6.27
N MET A 309 14.28 6.30 5.31
CA MET A 309 15.72 6.54 5.07
C MET A 309 16.02 8.01 4.73
N VAL A 310 15.17 8.66 3.93
CA VAL A 310 15.26 10.12 3.68
C VAL A 310 14.90 10.90 4.93
N ALA A 311 13.85 10.49 5.65
CA ALA A 311 13.38 11.13 6.87
C ALA A 311 14.50 11.18 7.94
N LYS A 312 15.31 10.12 8.04
CA LYS A 312 16.48 10.11 8.95
C LYS A 312 17.38 11.32 8.72
N TYR A 313 17.88 11.51 7.51
CA TYR A 313 18.78 12.61 7.19
C TYR A 313 18.11 13.98 7.37
N THR A 314 16.84 14.07 7.00
CA THR A 314 16.06 15.31 7.08
C THR A 314 15.77 15.69 8.54
N LEU A 315 15.17 14.77 9.31
CA LEU A 315 14.74 15.05 10.67
C LEU A 315 15.91 15.18 11.65
N GLU A 316 16.98 14.36 11.51
CA GLU A 316 18.20 14.55 12.32
C GLU A 316 18.82 15.95 12.12
N ARG A 317 18.81 16.43 10.86
CA ARG A 317 19.31 17.78 10.55
C ARG A 317 18.42 18.87 11.15
N LEU A 318 17.09 18.77 10.98
CA LEU A 318 16.15 19.82 11.39
C LEU A 318 15.88 19.81 12.89
N LEU A 319 15.72 18.64 13.50
CA LEU A 319 15.33 18.50 14.91
C LEU A 319 16.53 18.40 15.86
N ARG A 320 17.70 17.98 15.36
CA ARG A 320 18.89 17.66 16.17
C ARG A 320 18.63 16.58 17.23
N LYS A 321 17.77 15.61 16.88
CA LYS A 321 17.42 14.43 17.66
C LYS A 321 17.82 13.17 16.89
N PRO A 322 18.22 12.07 17.57
CA PRO A 322 18.51 10.79 16.90
C PRO A 322 17.28 10.24 16.19
N VAL A 323 17.46 9.76 14.97
CA VAL A 323 16.42 9.09 14.18
C VAL A 323 16.91 7.71 13.78
N GLU A 324 16.18 6.70 14.19
CA GLU A 324 16.44 5.31 13.86
C GLU A 324 15.38 4.83 12.87
N VAL A 325 15.79 4.19 11.76
CA VAL A 325 14.89 3.70 10.73
C VAL A 325 14.96 2.18 10.72
N THR A 326 13.81 1.54 10.80
CA THR A 326 13.74 0.09 10.87
C THR A 326 12.65 -0.48 9.96
N LEU A 327 12.89 -1.67 9.42
CA LEU A 327 11.86 -2.44 8.75
C LEU A 327 10.81 -2.89 9.77
N ALA A 328 9.55 -2.71 9.44
CA ALA A 328 8.46 -3.07 10.35
C ALA A 328 8.44 -4.58 10.67
N SER A 329 8.75 -5.43 9.69
CA SER A 329 8.89 -6.89 9.88
C SER A 329 9.95 -7.28 10.92
N GLU A 330 10.98 -6.44 11.12
CA GLU A 330 12.08 -6.73 12.05
C GLU A 330 11.90 -6.06 13.42
N PHE A 331 11.20 -4.91 13.46
CA PHE A 331 11.10 -4.07 14.65
C PHE A 331 10.67 -4.83 15.91
N ARG A 332 9.61 -5.63 15.82
CA ARG A 332 9.06 -6.34 16.98
C ARG A 332 9.94 -7.51 17.47
N TYR A 333 10.90 -7.96 16.66
CA TYR A 333 11.75 -9.11 16.97
C TYR A 333 13.17 -8.71 17.38
N CYS A 334 13.54 -7.43 17.29
CA CYS A 334 14.88 -6.95 17.63
C CYS A 334 15.00 -6.39 19.07
N ASP A 335 14.01 -6.64 19.94
CA ASP A 335 13.96 -6.08 21.30
C ASP A 335 14.25 -4.56 21.32
N PRO A 336 13.42 -3.74 20.64
CA PRO A 336 13.73 -2.33 20.42
C PRO A 336 13.79 -1.55 21.74
N ILE A 337 14.75 -0.64 21.85
CA ILE A 337 14.89 0.24 23.01
C ILE A 337 13.88 1.38 22.87
N VAL A 338 12.72 1.24 23.46
CA VAL A 338 11.62 2.21 23.46
C VAL A 338 11.33 2.68 24.88
N THR A 339 11.03 3.96 25.02
CA THR A 339 10.63 4.59 26.29
C THR A 339 9.38 5.45 26.08
N ASP A 340 8.81 5.98 27.15
CA ASP A 340 7.72 6.97 27.13
C ASP A 340 8.13 8.32 26.49
N LYS A 341 9.44 8.51 26.24
CA LYS A 341 10.02 9.66 25.52
C LYS A 341 10.36 9.34 24.06
N THR A 342 10.03 8.17 23.58
CA THR A 342 10.25 7.76 22.19
C THR A 342 9.04 8.13 21.33
N LEU A 343 9.28 8.80 20.19
CA LEU A 343 8.28 9.02 19.16
C LEU A 343 8.44 7.95 18.08
N ALA A 344 7.38 7.18 17.82
CA ALA A 344 7.33 6.26 16.70
C ALA A 344 6.58 6.92 15.53
N LEU A 345 7.31 7.24 14.45
CA LEU A 345 6.75 7.69 13.19
C LEU A 345 6.49 6.48 12.29
N VAL A 346 5.23 6.15 12.10
CA VAL A 346 4.78 5.02 11.30
C VAL A 346 4.35 5.50 9.92
N ILE A 347 4.90 4.91 8.86
CA ILE A 347 4.60 5.34 7.49
C ILE A 347 4.00 4.18 6.69
N SER A 348 2.78 4.37 6.18
CA SER A 348 2.09 3.38 5.34
C SER A 348 1.15 4.09 4.37
N GLN A 349 1.21 3.74 3.07
CA GLN A 349 0.26 4.30 2.08
C GLN A 349 -1.17 3.84 2.37
N SER A 350 -1.38 2.53 2.55
CA SER A 350 -2.71 1.94 2.78
C SER A 350 -3.20 2.09 4.21
N GLY A 351 -2.27 2.20 5.18
CA GLY A 351 -2.57 2.12 6.60
C GLY A 351 -3.06 0.74 7.08
N GLU A 352 -2.84 -0.30 6.23
CA GLU A 352 -3.31 -1.67 6.47
C GLU A 352 -2.18 -2.71 6.31
N THR A 353 -0.92 -2.28 6.23
CA THR A 353 0.23 -3.20 6.13
C THR A 353 0.42 -3.92 7.45
N VAL A 354 0.26 -5.25 7.47
CA VAL A 354 0.22 -6.05 8.70
C VAL A 354 1.49 -5.91 9.54
N ASP A 355 2.67 -6.01 8.92
CA ASP A 355 3.93 -5.83 9.64
C ASP A 355 4.04 -4.44 10.28
N THR A 356 3.61 -3.40 9.54
CA THR A 356 3.65 -2.03 10.04
C THR A 356 2.68 -1.81 11.19
N LEU A 357 1.49 -2.41 11.11
CA LEU A 357 0.49 -2.37 12.18
C LEU A 357 0.99 -3.10 13.44
N ALA A 358 1.53 -4.30 13.27
CA ALA A 358 2.07 -5.09 14.37
C ALA A 358 3.26 -4.39 15.06
N ALA A 359 4.17 -3.79 14.28
CA ALA A 359 5.29 -3.02 14.82
C ALA A 359 4.82 -1.74 15.55
N MET A 360 3.79 -1.06 15.03
CA MET A 360 3.17 0.08 15.69
C MET A 360 2.58 -0.30 17.05
N ARG A 361 1.81 -1.39 17.10
CA ARG A 361 1.23 -1.92 18.34
C ARG A 361 2.32 -2.30 19.36
N GLU A 362 3.42 -2.88 18.90
CA GLU A 362 4.57 -3.19 19.77
C GLU A 362 5.26 -1.92 20.29
N ALA A 363 5.51 -0.92 19.44
CA ALA A 363 6.07 0.36 19.89
C ALA A 363 5.18 1.01 20.96
N ARG A 364 3.86 1.00 20.76
CA ARG A 364 2.87 1.53 21.70
C ARG A 364 2.83 0.73 23.00
N ARG A 365 2.88 -0.60 22.93
CA ARG A 365 2.96 -1.48 24.10
C ARG A 365 4.19 -1.18 24.97
N LEU A 366 5.30 -0.81 24.34
CA LEU A 366 6.55 -0.43 25.02
C LEU A 366 6.55 1.01 25.54
N GLY A 367 5.51 1.80 25.27
CA GLY A 367 5.31 3.15 25.78
C GLY A 367 5.59 4.29 24.82
N ALA A 368 5.93 4.02 23.53
CA ALA A 368 6.11 5.07 22.54
C ALA A 368 4.80 5.80 22.24
N ARG A 369 4.89 7.10 22.01
CA ARG A 369 3.84 7.85 21.32
C ARG A 369 3.91 7.56 19.83
N VAL A 370 2.76 7.38 19.18
CA VAL A 370 2.66 7.02 17.76
C VAL A 370 2.13 8.19 16.95
N LEU A 371 2.91 8.61 15.95
CA LEU A 371 2.50 9.51 14.87
C LEU A 371 2.48 8.70 13.56
N SER A 372 1.40 8.73 12.82
CA SER A 372 1.33 8.04 11.53
C SER A 372 1.21 8.99 10.33
N ILE A 373 1.83 8.57 9.22
CA ILE A 373 1.64 9.14 7.87
C ILE A 373 0.94 8.09 7.04
N VAL A 374 -0.31 8.36 6.65
CA VAL A 374 -1.13 7.44 5.85
C VAL A 374 -1.87 8.19 4.73
N ASN A 375 -2.31 7.48 3.70
CA ASN A 375 -3.12 8.08 2.63
C ASN A 375 -4.62 7.74 2.79
N VAL A 376 -4.93 6.55 3.31
CA VAL A 376 -6.32 6.08 3.42
C VAL A 376 -6.92 6.52 4.74
N VAL A 377 -7.96 7.36 4.65
CA VAL A 377 -8.72 7.84 5.80
C VAL A 377 -9.44 6.67 6.46
N GLY A 378 -9.43 6.63 7.81
CA GLY A 378 -10.10 5.58 8.58
C GLY A 378 -9.41 4.20 8.53
N SER A 379 -8.20 4.10 7.95
CA SER A 379 -7.41 2.86 8.00
C SER A 379 -7.05 2.46 9.44
N THR A 380 -6.72 1.20 9.64
CA THR A 380 -6.43 0.65 10.98
C THR A 380 -5.28 1.39 11.66
N ILE A 381 -4.17 1.65 10.94
CA ILE A 381 -3.04 2.44 11.47
C ILE A 381 -3.52 3.85 11.86
N ALA A 382 -4.39 4.49 11.04
CA ALA A 382 -4.92 5.83 11.37
C ALA A 382 -5.75 5.82 12.65
N ARG A 383 -6.62 4.84 12.82
CA ARG A 383 -7.50 4.75 14.02
C ARG A 383 -6.75 4.43 15.30
N GLU A 384 -5.66 3.66 15.22
CA GLU A 384 -4.89 3.23 16.38
C GLU A 384 -3.73 4.17 16.73
N SER A 385 -3.43 5.18 15.93
CA SER A 385 -2.37 6.16 16.20
C SER A 385 -2.81 7.25 17.17
N ASP A 386 -1.88 7.81 17.93
CA ASP A 386 -2.15 8.97 18.81
C ASP A 386 -2.32 10.26 17.99
N ASP A 387 -1.56 10.39 16.89
CA ASP A 387 -1.65 11.48 15.92
C ASP A 387 -1.58 10.94 14.49
N VAL A 388 -2.31 11.56 13.56
CA VAL A 388 -2.38 11.13 12.16
C VAL A 388 -2.20 12.30 11.21
N LEU A 389 -1.35 12.12 10.20
CA LEU A 389 -1.20 13.04 9.08
C LEU A 389 -1.50 12.33 7.77
N TYR A 390 -2.56 12.74 7.09
CA TYR A 390 -2.94 12.21 5.77
C TYR A 390 -2.15 12.87 4.66
N THR A 391 -1.73 12.09 3.66
CA THR A 391 -0.98 12.59 2.51
C THR A 391 -1.87 13.27 1.45
N TRP A 392 -3.19 12.99 1.46
CA TRP A 392 -4.15 13.52 0.48
C TRP A 392 -3.75 13.29 -0.99
N ALA A 393 -3.01 12.20 -1.25
CA ALA A 393 -2.55 11.85 -2.61
C ALA A 393 -3.69 11.36 -3.53
N GLY A 394 -4.89 11.14 -2.98
CA GLY A 394 -5.96 10.44 -3.69
C GLY A 394 -5.67 8.93 -3.86
N PRO A 395 -6.51 8.20 -4.59
CA PRO A 395 -6.31 6.76 -4.80
C PRO A 395 -5.03 6.51 -5.62
N GLU A 396 -4.24 5.53 -5.20
CA GLU A 396 -3.07 5.02 -5.92
C GLU A 396 -3.29 3.54 -6.21
N ILE A 397 -3.47 3.20 -7.50
CA ILE A 397 -3.94 1.90 -7.98
C ILE A 397 -2.79 1.01 -8.45
N ALA A 398 -1.78 1.59 -9.14
CA ALA A 398 -0.60 0.83 -9.56
C ALA A 398 0.07 0.18 -8.34
N VAL A 399 0.46 -1.09 -8.47
CA VAL A 399 1.08 -1.84 -7.37
C VAL A 399 2.36 -1.15 -6.90
N ALA A 400 3.21 -0.75 -7.83
CA ALA A 400 4.42 0.01 -7.52
C ALA A 400 4.06 1.45 -7.10
N THR A 401 4.41 1.83 -5.90
CA THR A 401 4.13 3.14 -5.31
C THR A 401 4.92 4.26 -6.01
N THR A 402 4.26 5.37 -6.33
CA THR A 402 4.87 6.54 -6.99
C THR A 402 4.49 7.85 -6.29
N LYS A 403 3.28 8.38 -6.50
CA LYS A 403 2.83 9.64 -5.90
C LYS A 403 2.72 9.59 -4.38
N ALA A 404 2.42 8.41 -3.82
CA ALA A 404 2.39 8.26 -2.36
C ALA A 404 3.79 8.45 -1.76
N PHE A 405 4.86 8.01 -2.42
CA PHE A 405 6.25 8.26 -1.97
C PHE A 405 6.53 9.76 -1.87
N SER A 406 6.25 10.52 -2.92
CA SER A 406 6.48 11.98 -2.96
C SER A 406 5.65 12.72 -1.90
N THR A 407 4.38 12.33 -1.71
CA THR A 407 3.51 12.97 -0.73
C THR A 407 3.84 12.56 0.72
N GLN A 408 4.35 11.35 0.95
CA GLN A 408 4.92 10.96 2.26
C GLN A 408 6.15 11.81 2.59
N LEU A 409 7.04 12.07 1.62
CA LEU A 409 8.17 12.99 1.79
C LEU A 409 7.68 14.41 2.10
N ALA A 410 6.63 14.90 1.42
CA ALA A 410 6.03 16.20 1.70
C ALA A 410 5.63 16.32 3.18
N VAL A 411 4.96 15.29 3.73
CA VAL A 411 4.57 15.26 5.14
C VAL A 411 5.79 15.20 6.07
N VAL A 412 6.83 14.44 5.71
CA VAL A 412 8.10 14.41 6.47
C VAL A 412 8.73 15.80 6.55
N TYR A 413 8.76 16.55 5.44
CA TYR A 413 9.29 17.91 5.43
C TYR A 413 8.45 18.86 6.30
N LEU A 414 7.12 18.75 6.23
CA LEU A 414 6.22 19.52 7.08
C LEU A 414 6.42 19.21 8.57
N ILE A 415 6.53 17.93 8.96
CA ILE A 415 6.85 17.52 10.35
C ILE A 415 8.19 18.12 10.78
N GLY A 416 9.21 18.01 9.90
CA GLY A 416 10.55 18.55 10.19
C GLY A 416 10.54 20.06 10.47
N LEU A 417 9.87 20.83 9.61
CA LEU A 417 9.75 22.29 9.78
C LEU A 417 8.91 22.65 11.01
N TYR A 418 7.78 22.00 11.22
CA TYR A 418 6.91 22.21 12.39
C TYR A 418 7.65 21.97 13.71
N CYS A 419 8.34 20.83 13.82
CA CYS A 419 9.10 20.50 15.02
C CYS A 419 10.32 21.41 15.20
N ALA A 420 11.02 21.77 14.11
CA ALA A 420 12.17 22.68 14.17
C ALA A 420 11.78 24.07 14.67
N ASP A 421 10.63 24.60 14.24
CA ASP A 421 10.08 25.88 14.71
C ASP A 421 9.76 25.83 16.21
N LYS A 422 9.06 24.78 16.67
CA LYS A 422 8.75 24.56 18.10
C LYS A 422 10.00 24.37 18.98
N LEU A 423 11.05 23.75 18.46
CA LEU A 423 12.29 23.50 19.17
C LEU A 423 13.27 24.68 19.09
N GLY A 424 13.11 25.60 18.15
CA GLY A 424 14.06 26.67 17.85
C GLY A 424 15.41 26.15 17.35
N THR A 425 15.43 25.02 16.64
CA THR A 425 16.66 24.37 16.16
C THR A 425 17.15 24.88 14.82
N LEU A 426 16.30 25.62 14.10
CA LEU A 426 16.58 26.14 12.76
C LEU A 426 16.56 27.69 12.79
N PRO A 427 17.56 28.36 12.22
CA PRO A 427 17.50 29.81 12.02
C PRO A 427 16.31 30.20 11.14
N GLU A 428 15.66 31.32 11.40
CA GLU A 428 14.48 31.80 10.66
C GLU A 428 14.76 31.92 9.16
N GLU A 429 15.91 32.45 8.78
CA GLU A 429 16.32 32.57 7.36
C GLU A 429 16.40 31.20 6.65
N GLU A 430 16.93 30.16 7.32
CA GLU A 430 17.01 28.82 6.76
C GLU A 430 15.62 28.15 6.72
N TYR A 431 14.77 28.39 7.72
CA TYR A 431 13.37 27.95 7.73
C TYR A 431 12.60 28.51 6.53
N ASP A 432 12.68 29.83 6.33
CA ASP A 432 11.99 30.51 5.23
C ASP A 432 12.51 30.05 3.86
N ALA A 433 13.81 29.84 3.73
CA ALA A 433 14.42 29.29 2.51
C ALA A 433 13.90 27.89 2.18
N ILE A 434 13.82 26.99 3.18
CA ILE A 434 13.29 25.64 2.97
C ILE A 434 11.80 25.70 2.63
N LEU A 435 11.02 26.52 3.33
CA LEU A 435 9.57 26.64 3.12
C LEU A 435 9.25 27.19 1.72
N THR A 436 9.98 28.22 1.28
CA THR A 436 9.86 28.80 -0.06
C THR A 436 10.17 27.75 -1.13
N GLU A 437 11.25 27.04 -1.00
CA GLU A 437 11.64 25.97 -1.92
C GLU A 437 10.64 24.79 -1.89
N LEU A 438 10.08 24.43 -0.72
CA LEU A 438 9.07 23.40 -0.59
C LEU A 438 7.81 23.74 -1.39
N GLN A 439 7.39 25.00 -1.37
CA GLN A 439 6.25 25.47 -2.16
C GLN A 439 6.53 25.49 -3.67
N ALA A 440 7.81 25.59 -4.09
CA ALA A 440 8.22 25.56 -5.48
C ALA A 440 8.43 24.13 -6.03
N ILE A 441 8.45 23.09 -5.18
CA ILE A 441 8.66 21.69 -5.60
C ILE A 441 7.70 21.23 -6.69
N PRO A 442 6.37 21.49 -6.60
CA PRO A 442 5.45 21.05 -7.66
C PRO A 442 5.80 21.56 -9.05
N ASP A 443 6.18 22.82 -9.16
CA ASP A 443 6.54 23.44 -10.46
C ASP A 443 7.85 22.81 -11.01
N LYS A 444 8.81 22.51 -10.14
CA LYS A 444 10.05 21.80 -10.49
C LYS A 444 9.78 20.33 -10.90
N MET A 445 8.81 19.67 -10.29
CA MET A 445 8.35 18.36 -10.75
C MET A 445 7.74 18.43 -12.16
N GLU A 446 6.92 19.44 -12.43
CA GLU A 446 6.33 19.67 -13.76
C GLU A 446 7.43 19.86 -14.82
N GLU A 447 8.50 20.58 -14.50
CA GLU A 447 9.67 20.74 -15.38
C GLU A 447 10.33 19.39 -15.71
N ILE A 448 10.56 18.53 -14.71
CA ILE A 448 11.11 17.18 -14.93
C ILE A 448 10.17 16.35 -15.81
N LEU A 449 8.87 16.36 -15.52
CA LEU A 449 7.86 15.61 -16.26
C LEU A 449 7.70 16.07 -17.71
N ALA A 450 7.86 17.37 -17.97
CA ALA A 450 7.86 17.94 -19.32
C ALA A 450 9.06 17.45 -20.16
N ASN A 451 10.23 17.26 -19.53
CA ASN A 451 11.47 16.83 -20.15
C ASN A 451 11.71 15.31 -20.14
N ARG A 452 10.69 14.51 -19.91
CA ARG A 452 10.78 13.04 -19.77
C ARG A 452 11.28 12.28 -21.02
N ALA A 453 11.33 12.93 -22.19
CA ALA A 453 11.74 12.29 -23.43
C ALA A 453 13.18 11.76 -23.38
N ASP A 454 14.11 12.48 -22.73
CA ASP A 454 15.49 12.04 -22.57
C ASP A 454 15.57 10.80 -21.67
N ILE A 455 14.75 10.74 -20.61
CA ILE A 455 14.69 9.57 -19.72
C ILE A 455 14.15 8.35 -20.47
N GLN A 456 13.12 8.55 -21.33
CA GLN A 456 12.60 7.50 -22.20
C GLN A 456 13.66 6.99 -23.17
N TYR A 457 14.45 7.91 -23.75
CA TYR A 457 15.57 7.54 -24.63
C TYR A 457 16.62 6.71 -23.88
N PHE A 458 17.04 7.13 -22.68
CA PHE A 458 18.01 6.36 -21.88
C PHE A 458 17.45 4.99 -21.48
N ALA A 459 16.20 4.89 -21.12
CA ALA A 459 15.55 3.62 -20.85
C ALA A 459 15.60 2.67 -22.07
N SER A 460 15.46 3.20 -23.29
CA SER A 460 15.55 2.42 -24.52
C SER A 460 16.96 1.88 -24.82
N LEU A 461 17.99 2.50 -24.28
CA LEU A 461 19.37 2.00 -24.39
C LEU A 461 19.64 0.84 -23.40
N TYR A 462 19.00 0.88 -22.24
CA TYR A 462 19.43 0.04 -21.10
C TYR A 462 18.41 -1.04 -20.68
N PHE A 463 17.23 -1.15 -21.30
CA PHE A 463 16.16 -2.06 -20.88
C PHE A 463 16.52 -3.56 -20.91
N ASN A 464 17.58 -3.96 -21.64
CA ASN A 464 18.00 -5.37 -21.76
C ASN A 464 19.17 -5.75 -20.84
N HIS A 465 19.63 -4.85 -19.97
CA HIS A 465 20.69 -5.19 -19.01
C HIS A 465 20.21 -6.27 -18.03
N PRO A 466 21.04 -7.28 -17.73
CA PRO A 466 20.66 -8.35 -16.79
C PRO A 466 20.65 -7.86 -15.34
N SER A 467 21.49 -6.86 -15.04
CA SER A 467 21.65 -6.28 -13.70
C SER A 467 22.00 -4.80 -13.82
N ILE A 468 21.47 -3.99 -12.90
CA ILE A 468 21.70 -2.54 -12.85
C ILE A 468 22.05 -2.15 -11.41
N PHE A 469 23.13 -1.39 -11.23
CA PHE A 469 23.55 -0.91 -9.92
C PHE A 469 23.17 0.56 -9.76
N PHE A 470 22.68 0.90 -8.55
CA PHE A 470 22.43 2.28 -8.15
C PHE A 470 23.48 2.67 -7.10
N ILE A 471 24.11 3.82 -7.27
CA ILE A 471 25.08 4.33 -6.31
C ILE A 471 24.78 5.77 -5.92
N GLY A 472 24.97 6.11 -4.65
CA GLY A 472 24.80 7.46 -4.14
C GLY A 472 25.42 7.62 -2.76
N ARG A 473 25.42 8.83 -2.24
CA ARG A 473 25.86 9.12 -0.88
C ARG A 473 24.81 9.93 -0.12
N ASN A 474 24.64 9.64 1.17
CA ASN A 474 23.66 10.33 2.01
C ASN A 474 22.23 10.15 1.42
N VAL A 475 21.47 11.23 1.21
CA VAL A 475 20.11 11.19 0.64
C VAL A 475 20.06 10.59 -0.76
N ASP A 476 21.11 10.77 -1.56
CA ASP A 476 21.20 10.17 -2.91
C ASP A 476 21.21 8.63 -2.84
N TYR A 477 21.84 8.04 -1.81
CA TYR A 477 21.76 6.60 -1.58
C TYR A 477 20.34 6.14 -1.24
N ALA A 478 19.62 6.88 -0.40
CA ALA A 478 18.24 6.55 -0.05
C ALA A 478 17.32 6.56 -1.29
N ILE A 479 17.51 7.53 -2.19
CA ILE A 479 16.76 7.57 -3.46
C ILE A 479 17.23 6.49 -4.43
N GLY A 480 18.52 6.14 -4.43
CA GLY A 480 19.03 5.00 -5.18
C GLY A 480 18.36 3.68 -4.77
N MET A 481 18.08 3.48 -3.47
CA MET A 481 17.32 2.33 -2.98
C MET A 481 15.90 2.29 -3.55
N GLU A 482 15.20 3.43 -3.58
CA GLU A 482 13.85 3.53 -4.15
C GLU A 482 13.87 3.32 -5.68
N GLY A 483 14.82 3.92 -6.40
CA GLY A 483 14.98 3.72 -7.85
C GLY A 483 15.23 2.25 -8.19
N SER A 484 16.09 1.59 -7.45
CA SER A 484 16.36 0.15 -7.57
C SER A 484 15.12 -0.69 -7.27
N LEU A 485 14.34 -0.34 -6.24
CA LEU A 485 13.10 -1.05 -5.91
C LEU A 485 12.08 -0.92 -7.04
N LYS A 486 11.82 0.29 -7.54
CA LYS A 486 10.88 0.52 -8.66
C LYS A 486 11.28 -0.28 -9.89
N LEU A 487 12.58 -0.30 -10.22
CA LEU A 487 13.07 -1.06 -11.38
C LEU A 487 12.84 -2.56 -11.21
N LYS A 488 13.16 -3.14 -10.03
CA LYS A 488 12.93 -4.57 -9.72
C LYS A 488 11.47 -4.95 -9.85
N GLU A 489 10.60 -4.16 -9.24
CA GLU A 489 9.18 -4.45 -9.11
C GLU A 489 8.49 -4.62 -10.47
N ILE A 490 8.75 -3.71 -11.40
CA ILE A 490 7.96 -3.62 -12.64
C ILE A 490 8.69 -4.14 -13.88
N SER A 491 10.03 -4.19 -13.87
CA SER A 491 10.82 -4.65 -15.03
C SER A 491 11.41 -6.05 -14.85
N TYR A 492 11.46 -6.55 -13.61
CA TYR A 492 12.08 -7.82 -13.21
C TYR A 492 13.60 -7.87 -13.48
N ILE A 493 14.23 -6.72 -13.73
CA ILE A 493 15.69 -6.64 -13.79
C ILE A 493 16.24 -6.70 -12.36
N HIS A 494 17.21 -7.55 -12.12
CA HIS A 494 17.93 -7.53 -10.86
C HIS A 494 18.64 -6.19 -10.69
N SER A 495 18.41 -5.51 -9.59
CA SER A 495 19.10 -4.27 -9.28
C SER A 495 19.34 -4.12 -7.78
N GLU A 496 20.44 -3.44 -7.44
CA GLU A 496 20.83 -3.17 -6.06
C GLU A 496 21.31 -1.73 -5.94
N ALA A 497 21.10 -1.16 -4.75
CA ALA A 497 21.60 0.16 -4.42
C ALA A 497 22.68 0.08 -3.33
N TYR A 498 23.76 0.84 -3.52
CA TYR A 498 24.88 0.87 -2.59
C TYR A 498 25.25 2.30 -2.21
N ALA A 499 25.63 2.49 -0.96
CA ALA A 499 26.38 3.68 -0.59
C ALA A 499 27.68 3.68 -1.42
N ALA A 500 27.89 4.73 -2.23
CA ALA A 500 28.95 4.73 -3.25
C ALA A 500 30.36 4.44 -2.71
N GLY A 501 30.64 4.85 -1.45
CA GLY A 501 31.89 4.54 -0.80
C GLY A 501 32.07 3.08 -0.42
N GLU A 502 30.96 2.35 -0.21
CA GLU A 502 30.96 0.95 0.23
C GLU A 502 31.26 -0.03 -0.91
N LEU A 503 31.09 0.40 -2.18
CA LEU A 503 31.43 -0.43 -3.35
C LEU A 503 32.80 -1.11 -3.26
N LYS A 504 33.80 -0.40 -2.73
CA LYS A 504 35.18 -0.87 -2.62
C LYS A 504 35.35 -2.08 -1.69
N HIS A 505 34.37 -2.28 -0.79
CA HIS A 505 34.45 -3.31 0.26
C HIS A 505 33.85 -4.66 -0.18
N GLY A 506 33.65 -4.85 -1.51
CA GLY A 506 33.21 -6.13 -2.08
C GLY A 506 32.51 -5.98 -3.41
N THR A 507 31.42 -5.23 -3.46
CA THR A 507 30.49 -5.17 -4.59
C THR A 507 31.10 -4.71 -5.91
N ILE A 508 32.17 -3.90 -5.87
CA ILE A 508 32.87 -3.45 -7.07
C ILE A 508 33.41 -4.62 -7.91
N SER A 509 33.56 -5.81 -7.33
CA SER A 509 33.94 -7.04 -8.05
C SER A 509 32.93 -7.48 -9.11
N LEU A 510 31.68 -7.00 -9.02
CA LEU A 510 30.60 -7.28 -9.96
C LEU A 510 30.57 -6.31 -11.15
N ILE A 511 31.42 -5.27 -11.11
CA ILE A 511 31.49 -4.29 -12.20
C ILE A 511 32.43 -4.82 -13.29
N GLU A 512 31.87 -5.05 -14.44
CA GLU A 512 32.56 -5.49 -15.65
C GLU A 512 32.17 -4.60 -16.83
N PRO A 513 32.89 -4.68 -17.98
CA PRO A 513 32.57 -3.87 -19.16
C PRO A 513 31.10 -4.01 -19.59
N GLY A 514 30.40 -2.87 -19.71
CA GLY A 514 29.00 -2.80 -20.09
C GLY A 514 28.02 -2.97 -18.91
N THR A 515 28.49 -3.11 -17.66
CA THR A 515 27.58 -3.04 -16.47
C THR A 515 27.01 -1.64 -16.36
N LEU A 516 25.67 -1.51 -16.31
CA LEU A 516 25.03 -0.21 -16.07
C LEU A 516 25.09 0.18 -14.59
N VAL A 517 25.59 1.36 -14.33
CA VAL A 517 25.57 2.01 -13.02
C VAL A 517 24.79 3.31 -13.11
N VAL A 518 23.70 3.43 -12.35
CA VAL A 518 22.95 4.68 -12.16
C VAL A 518 23.56 5.42 -10.97
N ALA A 519 24.20 6.55 -11.22
CA ALA A 519 24.93 7.32 -10.20
C ALA A 519 24.17 8.59 -9.82
N LEU A 520 23.67 8.66 -8.57
CA LEU A 520 23.01 9.83 -8.02
C LEU A 520 24.03 10.71 -7.29
N ALA A 521 24.14 11.97 -7.72
CA ALA A 521 25.07 12.96 -7.18
C ALA A 521 24.43 14.36 -7.10
N SER A 522 23.17 14.43 -6.68
CA SER A 522 22.40 15.67 -6.55
C SER A 522 22.76 16.42 -5.27
N TYR A 523 23.14 15.71 -4.22
CA TYR A 523 23.58 16.33 -2.96
C TYR A 523 24.97 16.96 -3.14
N THR A 524 24.96 18.25 -3.50
CA THR A 524 26.14 18.99 -3.97
C THR A 524 27.33 18.98 -3.01
N LYS A 525 27.09 18.89 -1.69
CA LYS A 525 28.16 18.80 -0.68
C LYS A 525 29.01 17.53 -0.82
N LEU A 526 28.48 16.48 -1.42
CA LEU A 526 29.16 15.19 -1.62
C LEU A 526 29.43 14.89 -3.09
N PHE A 527 29.13 15.82 -4.01
CA PHE A 527 29.27 15.64 -5.44
C PHE A 527 30.65 15.10 -5.83
N GLU A 528 31.74 15.76 -5.44
CA GLU A 528 33.10 15.35 -5.76
C GLU A 528 33.45 13.96 -5.21
N LYS A 529 32.89 13.60 -4.04
CA LYS A 529 33.09 12.27 -3.44
C LYS A 529 32.35 11.17 -4.23
N THR A 530 31.15 11.47 -4.67
CA THR A 530 30.37 10.55 -5.51
C THR A 530 31.03 10.41 -6.89
N MET A 531 31.49 11.52 -7.50
CA MET A 531 32.19 11.49 -8.78
C MET A 531 33.50 10.68 -8.72
N SER A 532 34.22 10.70 -7.58
CA SER A 532 35.38 9.80 -7.41
C SER A 532 35.00 8.32 -7.49
N ASN A 533 33.84 7.92 -6.95
CA ASN A 533 33.34 6.55 -7.09
C ASN A 533 32.86 6.25 -8.51
N VAL A 534 32.28 7.24 -9.19
CA VAL A 534 31.93 7.11 -10.64
C VAL A 534 33.16 6.82 -11.47
N VAL A 535 34.28 7.54 -11.27
CA VAL A 535 35.55 7.28 -11.95
C VAL A 535 36.04 5.86 -11.69
N GLU A 536 35.87 5.33 -10.49
CA GLU A 536 36.26 3.97 -10.13
C GLU A 536 35.49 2.89 -10.89
N VAL A 537 34.15 3.04 -11.04
CA VAL A 537 33.36 2.10 -11.83
C VAL A 537 33.62 2.26 -13.34
N LYS A 538 33.79 3.50 -13.83
CA LYS A 538 34.17 3.79 -15.21
C LYS A 538 35.51 3.14 -15.57
N SER A 539 36.48 3.16 -14.67
CA SER A 539 37.81 2.52 -14.90
C SER A 539 37.74 1.00 -15.08
N ARG A 540 36.60 0.38 -14.74
CA ARG A 540 36.30 -1.05 -14.93
C ARG A 540 35.40 -1.32 -16.12
N GLY A 541 35.06 -0.28 -16.88
CA GLY A 541 34.27 -0.38 -18.11
C GLY A 541 32.75 -0.30 -17.89
N ALA A 542 32.30 0.20 -16.74
CA ALA A 542 30.86 0.44 -16.52
C ALA A 542 30.32 1.52 -17.45
N ASP A 543 29.11 1.34 -17.95
CA ASP A 543 28.29 2.40 -18.49
C ASP A 543 27.63 3.16 -17.31
N VAL A 544 27.63 4.48 -17.35
CA VAL A 544 27.14 5.29 -16.25
C VAL A 544 26.05 6.26 -16.70
N LEU A 545 24.84 6.11 -16.15
CA LEU A 545 23.78 7.09 -16.20
C LEU A 545 23.81 7.93 -14.92
N GLY A 546 24.16 9.20 -15.06
CA GLY A 546 24.25 10.13 -13.93
C GLY A 546 22.99 10.92 -13.71
N LEU A 547 22.60 11.15 -12.43
CA LEU A 547 21.56 12.07 -12.03
C LEU A 547 22.16 13.12 -11.11
N THR A 548 21.93 14.41 -11.41
CA THR A 548 22.44 15.53 -10.60
C THR A 548 21.62 16.79 -10.83
N VAL A 549 21.83 17.80 -9.97
CA VAL A 549 21.21 19.12 -10.16
C VAL A 549 21.70 19.82 -11.42
N ALA A 550 20.87 20.66 -12.02
CA ALA A 550 21.16 21.35 -13.28
C ALA A 550 22.48 22.14 -13.25
N SER A 551 22.77 22.79 -12.12
CA SER A 551 24.01 23.55 -11.92
C SER A 551 25.29 22.69 -11.96
N ARG A 552 25.20 21.35 -11.79
CA ARG A 552 26.33 20.41 -11.82
C ARG A 552 26.34 19.48 -13.04
N ALA A 553 25.30 19.55 -13.89
CA ALA A 553 25.15 18.65 -15.04
C ALA A 553 26.35 18.68 -15.99
N ALA A 554 26.87 19.88 -16.31
CA ALA A 554 28.04 20.02 -17.19
C ALA A 554 29.33 19.43 -16.60
N ASP A 555 29.47 19.45 -15.25
CA ASP A 555 30.63 18.83 -14.59
C ASP A 555 30.50 17.30 -14.59
N MET A 556 29.31 16.78 -14.34
CA MET A 556 29.05 15.34 -14.38
C MET A 556 29.24 14.74 -15.78
N ALA A 557 28.79 15.44 -16.82
CA ALA A 557 28.88 15.03 -18.20
C ALA A 557 30.35 14.82 -18.72
N LYS A 558 31.33 15.34 -18.00
CA LYS A 558 32.77 15.09 -18.34
C LYS A 558 33.19 13.65 -18.03
N THR A 559 32.43 12.90 -17.26
CA THR A 559 32.84 11.59 -16.73
C THR A 559 31.86 10.48 -17.05
N VAL A 560 30.53 10.78 -17.08
CA VAL A 560 29.46 9.80 -17.30
C VAL A 560 29.03 9.75 -18.77
N ASP A 561 28.34 8.70 -19.18
CA ASP A 561 27.89 8.53 -20.56
C ASP A 561 26.63 9.35 -20.85
N HIS A 562 25.72 9.44 -19.88
CA HIS A 562 24.49 10.23 -19.97
C HIS A 562 24.19 10.92 -18.65
N VAL A 563 23.52 12.09 -18.70
CA VAL A 563 23.14 12.88 -17.52
C VAL A 563 21.65 13.18 -17.54
N ILE A 564 21.00 12.94 -16.42
CA ILE A 564 19.64 13.41 -16.13
C ILE A 564 19.76 14.60 -15.19
N PRO A 565 19.55 15.85 -15.65
CA PRO A 565 19.53 17.00 -14.77
C PRO A 565 18.18 17.12 -14.07
N VAL A 566 18.20 17.49 -12.78
CA VAL A 566 17.01 17.92 -12.03
C VAL A 566 17.14 19.39 -11.64
N PRO A 567 16.04 20.15 -11.48
CA PRO A 567 16.11 21.55 -11.06
C PRO A 567 16.84 21.70 -9.71
N ASP A 568 17.62 22.78 -9.59
CA ASP A 568 18.25 23.14 -8.32
C ASP A 568 17.19 23.47 -7.27
N THR A 569 17.40 23.03 -6.03
CA THR A 569 16.53 23.29 -4.87
C THR A 569 17.35 23.25 -3.57
N HIS A 570 16.68 23.53 -2.46
CA HIS A 570 17.32 23.39 -1.15
C HIS A 570 17.76 21.92 -0.93
N PRO A 571 18.99 21.66 -0.45
CA PRO A 571 19.53 20.29 -0.36
C PRO A 571 18.70 19.28 0.43
N VAL A 572 17.88 19.73 1.37
CA VAL A 572 16.95 18.88 2.15
C VAL A 572 15.82 18.33 1.26
N LEU A 573 15.45 19.05 0.19
CA LEU A 573 14.31 18.74 -0.68
C LEU A 573 14.68 17.98 -1.96
N LEU A 574 16.00 17.79 -2.24
CA LEU A 574 16.46 17.07 -3.42
C LEU A 574 15.82 15.68 -3.60
N PRO A 575 15.64 14.87 -2.54
CA PRO A 575 15.09 13.52 -2.67
C PRO A 575 13.76 13.45 -3.42
N VAL A 576 12.90 14.44 -3.23
CA VAL A 576 11.57 14.45 -3.86
C VAL A 576 11.61 14.81 -5.35
N LEU A 577 12.65 15.51 -5.80
CA LEU A 577 12.90 15.76 -7.24
C LEU A 577 13.63 14.57 -7.88
N ASP A 578 14.61 14.01 -7.20
CA ASP A 578 15.46 12.92 -7.71
C ASP A 578 14.66 11.62 -7.94
N VAL A 579 13.63 11.35 -7.16
CA VAL A 579 12.83 10.14 -7.31
C VAL A 579 11.99 10.14 -8.61
N VAL A 580 11.55 11.30 -9.10
CA VAL A 580 10.69 11.41 -10.29
C VAL A 580 11.37 10.82 -11.54
N PRO A 581 12.61 11.20 -11.92
CA PRO A 581 13.30 10.57 -13.02
C PRO A 581 13.58 9.07 -12.79
N MET A 582 13.79 8.62 -11.57
CA MET A 582 13.98 7.19 -11.28
C MET A 582 12.71 6.38 -11.52
N GLN A 583 11.55 6.91 -11.14
CA GLN A 583 10.25 6.31 -11.43
C GLN A 583 9.97 6.27 -12.95
N LEU A 584 10.24 7.35 -13.66
CA LEU A 584 10.12 7.40 -15.13
C LEU A 584 11.04 6.41 -15.81
N PHE A 585 12.32 6.31 -15.38
CA PHE A 585 13.27 5.36 -15.93
C PHE A 585 12.78 3.92 -15.75
N ALA A 586 12.36 3.55 -14.54
CA ALA A 586 11.80 2.23 -14.26
C ALA A 586 10.56 1.93 -15.11
N TYR A 587 9.63 2.90 -15.23
CA TYR A 587 8.43 2.80 -16.04
C TYR A 587 8.77 2.53 -17.53
N TYR A 588 9.65 3.33 -18.13
CA TYR A 588 10.00 3.17 -19.55
C TYR A 588 10.80 1.89 -19.82
N VAL A 589 11.68 1.48 -18.90
CA VAL A 589 12.35 0.18 -18.99
C VAL A 589 11.34 -0.96 -19.00
N ALA A 590 10.36 -0.95 -18.09
CA ALA A 590 9.32 -1.97 -18.02
C ALA A 590 8.42 -1.97 -19.27
N LEU A 591 8.09 -0.79 -19.79
CA LEU A 591 7.31 -0.62 -21.02
C LEU A 591 8.04 -1.26 -22.22
N GLN A 592 9.34 -0.99 -22.39
CA GLN A 592 10.16 -1.58 -23.46
C GLN A 592 10.27 -3.11 -23.35
N ARG A 593 10.21 -3.65 -22.13
CA ARG A 593 10.24 -5.09 -21.89
C ARG A 593 8.87 -5.77 -22.05
N GLY A 594 7.80 -5.00 -22.28
CA GLY A 594 6.44 -5.53 -22.38
C GLY A 594 5.93 -6.13 -21.06
N CYS A 595 6.40 -5.62 -19.92
CA CYS A 595 5.97 -6.08 -18.60
C CYS A 595 4.59 -5.51 -18.24
N ASP A 596 3.84 -6.22 -17.39
CA ASP A 596 2.63 -5.66 -16.77
C ASP A 596 3.04 -4.68 -15.68
N ILE A 597 2.92 -3.39 -15.98
CA ILE A 597 3.44 -2.30 -15.13
C ILE A 597 2.53 -2.06 -13.93
N ASP A 598 1.22 -2.08 -14.13
CA ASP A 598 0.24 -1.78 -13.08
C ASP A 598 0.07 -2.95 -12.11
N LYS A 599 0.21 -4.19 -12.61
CA LYS A 599 0.02 -5.44 -11.86
C LYS A 599 1.22 -6.38 -12.08
N PRO A 600 2.41 -6.02 -11.60
CA PRO A 600 3.60 -6.85 -11.77
C PRO A 600 3.43 -8.20 -11.07
N ARG A 601 4.02 -9.26 -11.68
CA ARG A 601 3.92 -10.62 -11.14
C ARG A 601 4.46 -10.70 -9.70
N ASN A 602 3.84 -11.55 -8.88
CA ASN A 602 4.25 -11.85 -7.51
C ASN A 602 4.23 -10.63 -6.55
N LEU A 603 3.52 -9.56 -6.89
CA LEU A 603 3.38 -8.38 -6.04
C LEU A 603 1.90 -8.01 -5.85
N ALA A 604 1.59 -7.50 -4.68
CA ALA A 604 0.30 -6.91 -4.34
C ALA A 604 0.50 -5.49 -3.79
N LYS A 605 -0.48 -4.61 -3.99
CA LYS A 605 -0.39 -3.18 -3.58
C LYS A 605 -0.18 -2.99 -2.09
N SER A 606 -0.74 -3.86 -1.26
CA SER A 606 -0.58 -3.81 0.19
C SER A 606 -0.54 -5.24 0.74
N VAL A 607 0.35 -5.52 1.67
CA VAL A 607 0.52 -6.84 2.30
C VAL A 607 -0.21 -6.82 3.64
N THR A 608 -1.29 -7.63 3.75
CA THR A 608 -2.15 -7.72 4.95
C THR A 608 -2.13 -9.11 5.59
N VAL A 609 -1.17 -9.93 5.22
CA VAL A 609 -0.87 -11.24 5.82
C VAL A 609 0.62 -11.32 6.09
N GLU A 610 1.02 -11.99 7.18
CA GLU A 610 2.41 -12.31 7.47
C GLU A 610 2.88 -13.53 6.69
#